data_7648d9bee9ed7b408a48413039003326
#
_entry.id   7648d9bee9ed7b408a48413039003326
#
_cell.length_a   1.000
_cell.length_b   1.000
_cell.length_c   1.000
_cell.angle_alpha   90.00
_cell.angle_beta   90.00
_cell.angle_gamma   90.00
#
_symmetry.space_group_name_H-M   'P 1'
#
loop_
_entity.id
_entity.type
_entity.pdbx_description
1 polymer ?
#
loop_
_entity_poly.entity_id
_entity_poly.type
_entity_poly.pdbx_seq_one_letter_code
_entity_poly.pdbx_strand_id
1 'polypeptide(L)'
;MKISRRTLGTTAAALLLVAACTDSGAEGPTASGVAGCPTAQPAALGAGEQREIVMTTSLGEITLLLEADLSPIAVGNFVALAECGFYNDVIFHRIAYMRDGTPFVIQGGDPTGTGMGDPGYKIEDEPVVGDYRRGVLAMARSAAPNSQGSQFFIVLDDGAAGPLESVRTYAILGEVTAGLDVVDAIAAVERDQEDRPVVPVTILSTTVSSPAP
;
A
#
# COMPACT_ATOMS: atom_id res chain seq x y z
N MET A 1 -68.67 -53.53 -24.03
CA MET A 1 -68.70 -53.17 -25.45
C MET A 1 -67.88 -51.93 -25.68
N LYS A 2 -66.93 -51.98 -26.63
CA LYS A 2 -66.13 -50.85 -27.21
C LYS A 2 -64.81 -50.59 -26.54
N ILE A 3 -63.84 -50.94 -27.16
CA ILE A 3 -63.00 -50.61 -28.32
C ILE A 3 -61.72 -49.87 -27.87
N SER A 4 -60.63 -50.59 -28.04
CA SER A 4 -59.24 -50.17 -27.98
C SER A 4 -58.96 -49.11 -29.02
N ARG A 5 -58.14 -48.10 -28.64
CA ARG A 5 -57.19 -47.44 -29.57
C ARG A 5 -55.84 -47.26 -28.93
N ARG A 6 -54.91 -47.99 -29.48
CA ARG A 6 -53.42 -47.77 -29.25
C ARG A 6 -53.05 -46.50 -30.01
N THR A 7 -52.28 -45.65 -29.32
CA THR A 7 -51.52 -44.65 -30.03
C THR A 7 -50.04 -44.75 -29.55
N LEU A 8 -49.19 -44.89 -30.55
CA LEU A 8 -47.72 -44.89 -30.41
C LEU A 8 -47.29 -43.55 -29.81
N GLY A 9 -46.51 -43.63 -28.74
CA GLY A 9 -45.80 -42.49 -28.20
C GLY A 9 -44.34 -42.50 -28.64
N THR A 10 -43.98 -41.48 -29.35
CA THR A 10 -42.62 -41.15 -29.78
C THR A 10 -41.78 -40.73 -28.56
N THR A 11 -40.70 -41.46 -28.29
CA THR A 11 -39.68 -41.10 -27.30
C THR A 11 -38.86 -39.94 -27.85
N ALA A 12 -39.01 -38.78 -27.29
CA ALA A 12 -38.10 -37.65 -27.47
C ALA A 12 -37.01 -37.72 -26.39
N ALA A 13 -35.80 -37.97 -26.82
CA ALA A 13 -34.61 -37.90 -25.98
C ALA A 13 -34.33 -36.42 -25.69
N ALA A 14 -34.55 -36.02 -24.48
CA ALA A 14 -34.13 -34.69 -23.99
C ALA A 14 -32.63 -34.74 -23.69
N LEU A 15 -31.86 -34.03 -24.51
CA LEU A 15 -30.45 -33.76 -24.29
C LEU A 15 -30.36 -32.72 -23.16
N LEU A 16 -29.95 -33.13 -21.94
CA LEU A 16 -29.63 -32.21 -20.87
C LEU A 16 -28.28 -31.56 -21.21
N LEU A 17 -28.29 -30.30 -21.63
CA LEU A 17 -27.11 -29.42 -21.60
C LEU A 17 -26.85 -29.06 -20.13
N VAL A 18 -25.82 -29.65 -19.55
CA VAL A 18 -25.26 -29.17 -18.30
C VAL A 18 -24.51 -27.87 -18.62
N ALA A 19 -25.12 -26.73 -18.36
CA ALA A 19 -24.44 -25.44 -18.34
C ALA A 19 -23.52 -25.46 -17.10
N ALA A 20 -22.21 -25.62 -17.34
CA ALA A 20 -21.19 -25.35 -16.34
C ALA A 20 -21.23 -23.85 -16.05
N CYS A 21 -21.84 -23.45 -14.92
CA CYS A 21 -21.62 -22.13 -14.33
C CYS A 21 -20.16 -22.09 -13.90
N THR A 22 -19.32 -21.48 -14.72
CA THR A 22 -18.02 -21.00 -14.25
C THR A 22 -18.30 -19.87 -13.28
N ASP A 23 -18.05 -20.14 -12.02
CA ASP A 23 -18.04 -19.16 -10.94
C ASP A 23 -16.92 -18.14 -11.28
N SER A 24 -17.30 -17.05 -11.92
CA SER A 24 -16.44 -15.89 -12.09
C SER A 24 -16.46 -15.17 -10.76
N GLY A 25 -15.59 -15.62 -9.83
CA GLY A 25 -15.23 -14.83 -8.67
C GLY A 25 -14.84 -13.44 -9.18
N ALA A 26 -15.60 -12.44 -8.79
CA ALA A 26 -15.24 -11.05 -9.02
C ALA A 26 -13.98 -10.78 -8.22
N GLU A 27 -12.82 -11.01 -8.82
CA GLU A 27 -11.57 -10.41 -8.37
C GLU A 27 -11.78 -8.90 -8.49
N GLY A 28 -11.77 -8.23 -7.33
CA GLY A 28 -11.69 -6.76 -7.30
C GLY A 28 -10.49 -6.32 -8.15
N PRO A 29 -10.40 -5.03 -8.55
CA PRO A 29 -9.34 -4.55 -9.40
C PRO A 29 -8.00 -4.84 -8.73
N THR A 30 -7.36 -5.94 -9.11
CA THR A 30 -5.96 -6.18 -8.83
C THR A 30 -5.23 -5.11 -9.61
N ALA A 31 -4.46 -4.27 -8.91
CA ALA A 31 -3.51 -3.38 -9.57
C ALA A 31 -2.64 -4.29 -10.45
N SER A 32 -2.81 -4.19 -11.76
CA SER A 32 -1.95 -4.89 -12.72
C SER A 32 -0.53 -4.46 -12.40
N GLY A 33 0.31 -5.38 -11.95
CA GLY A 33 1.65 -5.09 -11.51
C GLY A 33 2.39 -4.28 -12.58
N VAL A 34 3.03 -3.21 -12.16
CA VAL A 34 3.90 -2.42 -13.05
C VAL A 34 4.95 -3.40 -13.60
N ALA A 35 5.11 -3.43 -14.92
CA ALA A 35 6.03 -4.38 -15.57
C ALA A 35 7.45 -4.21 -14.99
N GLY A 36 8.03 -5.31 -14.52
CA GLY A 36 9.34 -5.30 -13.88
C GLY A 36 9.33 -5.17 -12.35
N CYS A 37 8.17 -4.94 -11.75
CA CYS A 37 8.05 -4.91 -10.29
C CYS A 37 7.94 -6.32 -9.69
N PRO A 38 8.31 -6.49 -8.40
CA PRO A 38 8.14 -7.74 -7.68
C PRO A 38 6.68 -8.22 -7.68
N THR A 39 6.48 -9.53 -7.79
CA THR A 39 5.18 -10.20 -7.66
C THR A 39 5.06 -11.04 -6.38
N ALA A 40 6.09 -11.00 -5.55
CA ALA A 40 6.17 -11.64 -4.24
C ALA A 40 7.15 -10.85 -3.38
N GLN A 41 7.18 -11.13 -2.06
CA GLN A 41 8.11 -10.49 -1.13
C GLN A 41 9.55 -10.53 -1.68
N PRO A 42 10.19 -9.35 -1.89
CA PRO A 42 11.59 -9.29 -2.30
C PRO A 42 12.54 -9.79 -1.22
N ALA A 43 13.82 -9.91 -1.57
CA ALA A 43 14.87 -10.20 -0.59
C ALA A 43 14.99 -9.05 0.41
N ALA A 44 15.23 -9.40 1.68
CA ALA A 44 15.60 -8.42 2.70
C ALA A 44 16.95 -7.79 2.35
N LEU A 45 17.15 -6.52 2.74
CA LEU A 45 18.46 -5.88 2.66
C LEU A 45 19.39 -6.44 3.73
N GLY A 46 20.70 -6.38 3.46
CA GLY A 46 21.74 -6.81 4.40
C GLY A 46 21.86 -5.84 5.59
N ALA A 47 22.33 -6.36 6.74
CA ALA A 47 22.58 -5.55 7.92
C ALA A 47 23.54 -4.39 7.61
N GLY A 48 23.25 -3.21 8.15
CA GLY A 48 24.02 -1.97 7.92
C GLY A 48 23.80 -1.34 6.55
N GLU A 49 23.02 -1.96 5.65
CA GLU A 49 22.71 -1.32 4.38
C GLU A 49 21.73 -0.16 4.55
N GLN A 50 22.01 0.91 3.82
CA GLN A 50 21.15 2.10 3.75
C GLN A 50 20.84 2.43 2.30
N ARG A 51 19.67 3.02 2.07
CA ARG A 51 19.27 3.56 0.76
C ARG A 51 18.71 4.96 0.96
N GLU A 52 19.09 5.85 0.06
CA GLU A 52 18.45 7.16 -0.05
C GLU A 52 17.42 7.12 -1.17
N ILE A 53 16.24 7.65 -0.90
CA ILE A 53 15.17 7.77 -1.89
C ILE A 53 14.77 9.23 -2.01
N VAL A 54 14.90 9.78 -3.20
CA VAL A 54 14.30 11.06 -3.55
C VAL A 54 12.93 10.79 -4.15
N MET A 55 11.89 11.21 -3.44
CA MET A 55 10.49 11.13 -3.86
C MET A 55 10.06 12.50 -4.37
N THR A 56 9.93 12.65 -5.69
CA THR A 56 9.41 13.87 -6.32
C THR A 56 7.90 13.83 -6.28
N THR A 57 7.28 14.84 -5.66
CA THR A 57 5.83 14.97 -5.58
C THR A 57 5.33 16.19 -6.35
N SER A 58 4.02 16.30 -6.54
CA SER A 58 3.40 17.49 -7.14
C SER A 58 3.58 18.77 -6.31
N LEU A 59 4.07 18.67 -5.06
CA LEU A 59 4.31 19.80 -4.16
C LEU A 59 5.79 20.04 -3.83
N GLY A 60 6.70 19.18 -4.33
CA GLY A 60 8.13 19.28 -4.09
C GLY A 60 8.78 17.91 -3.84
N GLU A 61 10.05 17.94 -3.46
CA GLU A 61 10.84 16.73 -3.23
C GLU A 61 10.96 16.41 -1.73
N ILE A 62 10.89 15.13 -1.43
CA ILE A 62 11.13 14.57 -0.08
C ILE A 62 12.29 13.59 -0.21
N THR A 63 13.33 13.76 0.58
CA THR A 63 14.44 12.81 0.66
C THR A 63 14.26 11.93 1.90
N LEU A 64 14.31 10.62 1.69
CA LEU A 64 14.13 9.58 2.69
C LEU A 64 15.45 8.83 2.86
N LEU A 65 15.91 8.64 4.08
CA LEU A 65 16.97 7.68 4.41
C LEU A 65 16.33 6.43 4.98
N LEU A 66 16.54 5.30 4.31
CA LEU A 66 16.03 3.98 4.72
C LEU A 66 17.19 3.15 5.29
N GLU A 67 16.91 2.45 6.39
CA GLU A 67 17.90 1.72 7.15
C GLU A 67 17.49 0.25 7.35
N ALA A 68 18.23 -0.67 6.75
CA ALA A 68 17.94 -2.10 6.84
C ALA A 68 17.92 -2.63 8.29
N ASP A 69 18.69 -2.06 9.17
CA ASP A 69 18.75 -2.48 10.59
C ASP A 69 17.44 -2.21 11.36
N LEU A 70 16.56 -1.37 10.83
CA LEU A 70 15.24 -1.11 11.41
C LEU A 70 14.21 -2.19 11.03
N SER A 71 14.16 -2.57 9.76
CA SER A 71 13.21 -3.55 9.21
C SER A 71 13.70 -4.06 7.85
N PRO A 72 14.64 -5.01 7.81
CA PRO A 72 15.31 -5.43 6.56
C PRO A 72 14.37 -5.92 5.47
N ILE A 73 13.29 -6.64 5.80
CA ILE A 73 12.29 -7.12 4.84
C ILE A 73 11.48 -5.95 4.30
N ALA A 74 10.96 -5.10 5.17
CA ALA A 74 10.11 -3.98 4.79
C ALA A 74 10.90 -2.92 4.01
N VAL A 75 12.14 -2.63 4.40
CA VAL A 75 13.04 -1.72 3.66
C VAL A 75 13.37 -2.30 2.29
N GLY A 76 13.72 -3.59 2.20
CA GLY A 76 13.99 -4.26 0.93
C GLY A 76 12.79 -4.22 -0.01
N ASN A 77 11.60 -4.43 0.52
CA ASN A 77 10.34 -4.33 -0.23
C ASN A 77 10.08 -2.90 -0.75
N PHE A 78 10.21 -1.89 0.11
CA PHE A 78 10.00 -0.51 -0.28
C PHE A 78 10.98 -0.06 -1.37
N VAL A 79 12.25 -0.41 -1.21
CA VAL A 79 13.33 -0.13 -2.19
C VAL A 79 13.03 -0.78 -3.53
N ALA A 80 12.70 -2.08 -3.55
CA ALA A 80 12.40 -2.79 -4.79
C ALA A 80 11.18 -2.22 -5.53
N LEU A 81 10.16 -1.77 -4.79
CA LEU A 81 8.99 -1.09 -5.35
C LEU A 81 9.33 0.32 -5.87
N ALA A 82 10.21 1.05 -5.19
CA ALA A 82 10.66 2.36 -5.64
C ALA A 82 11.52 2.26 -6.92
N GLU A 83 12.45 1.29 -6.97
CA GLU A 83 13.34 1.07 -8.12
C GLU A 83 12.59 0.69 -9.39
N CYS A 84 11.52 -0.09 -9.28
CA CYS A 84 10.71 -0.49 -10.44
C CYS A 84 9.68 0.59 -10.86
N GLY A 85 9.60 1.71 -10.15
CA GLY A 85 8.65 2.79 -10.43
C GLY A 85 7.21 2.50 -9.99
N PHE A 86 7.00 1.56 -9.07
CA PHE A 86 5.66 1.23 -8.55
C PHE A 86 4.94 2.44 -7.95
N TYR A 87 5.67 3.34 -7.32
CA TYR A 87 5.10 4.53 -6.69
C TYR A 87 4.83 5.69 -7.63
N ASN A 88 5.25 5.61 -8.91
CA ASN A 88 4.98 6.66 -9.90
C ASN A 88 3.47 6.77 -10.14
N ASP A 89 2.98 8.00 -10.18
CA ASP A 89 1.56 8.36 -10.30
C ASP A 89 0.65 7.91 -9.15
N VAL A 90 1.22 7.37 -8.06
CA VAL A 90 0.49 7.02 -6.84
C VAL A 90 0.28 8.28 -5.99
N ILE A 91 -0.90 8.38 -5.35
CA ILE A 91 -1.27 9.55 -4.54
C ILE A 91 -1.07 9.32 -3.05
N PHE A 92 -0.93 10.42 -2.31
CA PHE A 92 -1.22 10.42 -0.87
C PHE A 92 -2.74 10.42 -0.71
N HIS A 93 -3.30 9.27 -0.39
CA HIS A 93 -4.76 9.06 -0.35
C HIS A 93 -5.39 9.38 1.01
N ARG A 94 -4.57 9.64 2.04
CA ARG A 94 -5.06 9.98 3.39
C ARG A 94 -4.13 10.96 4.10
N ILE A 95 -4.72 11.98 4.71
CA ILE A 95 -4.06 12.95 5.59
C ILE A 95 -4.82 12.96 6.91
N ALA A 96 -4.28 12.29 7.91
CA ALA A 96 -4.97 12.09 9.17
C ALA A 96 -4.52 13.08 10.24
N TYR A 97 -5.49 13.48 11.07
CA TYR A 97 -5.28 14.25 12.28
C TYR A 97 -5.93 13.53 13.46
N MET A 98 -5.42 13.74 14.64
CA MET A 98 -6.06 13.25 15.87
C MET A 98 -7.30 14.09 16.19
N ARG A 99 -8.14 13.59 17.12
CA ARG A 99 -9.41 14.27 17.49
C ARG A 99 -9.22 15.64 18.10
N ASP A 100 -8.07 15.91 18.69
CA ASP A 100 -7.69 17.21 19.28
C ASP A 100 -7.10 18.19 18.25
N GLY A 101 -6.98 17.76 16.98
CA GLY A 101 -6.43 18.57 15.90
C GLY A 101 -4.92 18.40 15.72
N THR A 102 -4.24 17.57 16.51
CA THR A 102 -2.81 17.29 16.32
C THR A 102 -2.57 16.54 15.00
N PRO A 103 -1.63 17.00 14.15
CA PRO A 103 -1.27 16.27 12.92
C PRO A 103 -0.81 14.85 13.26
N PHE A 104 -1.31 13.86 12.52
CA PHE A 104 -1.01 12.46 12.80
C PHE A 104 -0.07 11.87 11.74
N VAL A 105 -0.58 11.57 10.55
CA VAL A 105 0.21 11.00 9.46
C VAL A 105 -0.30 11.46 8.09
N ILE A 106 0.59 11.48 7.09
CA ILE A 106 0.21 11.40 5.67
C ILE A 106 0.49 9.99 5.20
N GLN A 107 -0.45 9.39 4.45
CA GLN A 107 -0.37 8.00 3.99
C GLN A 107 -0.54 7.91 2.47
N GLY A 108 0.35 7.15 1.85
CA GLY A 108 0.38 6.90 0.41
C GLY A 108 0.73 5.44 0.10
N GLY A 109 1.11 5.18 -1.17
CA GLY A 109 1.60 3.87 -1.59
C GLY A 109 0.52 2.87 -1.99
N ASP A 110 -0.73 3.29 -2.10
CA ASP A 110 -1.82 2.50 -2.68
C ASP A 110 -1.98 2.83 -4.16
N PRO A 111 -1.71 1.88 -5.09
CA PRO A 111 -1.82 2.13 -6.52
C PRO A 111 -3.26 2.42 -6.98
N THR A 112 -4.26 2.07 -6.18
CA THR A 112 -5.68 2.34 -6.47
C THR A 112 -6.17 3.66 -5.87
N GLY A 113 -5.42 4.26 -4.94
CA GLY A 113 -5.78 5.48 -4.23
C GLY A 113 -6.97 5.35 -3.28
N THR A 114 -7.44 4.13 -3.01
CA THR A 114 -8.63 3.85 -2.18
C THR A 114 -8.32 3.59 -0.71
N GLY A 115 -7.06 3.33 -0.38
CA GLY A 115 -6.59 2.85 0.90
C GLY A 115 -6.65 1.32 1.04
N MET A 116 -7.10 0.60 -0.01
CA MET A 116 -7.30 -0.86 0.00
C MET A 116 -6.34 -1.61 -0.94
N GLY A 117 -5.67 -0.90 -1.84
CA GLY A 117 -4.76 -1.50 -2.82
C GLY A 117 -3.41 -1.90 -2.21
N ASP A 118 -2.72 -2.79 -2.93
CA ASP A 118 -1.40 -3.31 -2.59
C ASP A 118 -0.64 -3.72 -3.87
N PRO A 119 0.61 -4.21 -3.78
CA PRO A 119 1.39 -4.60 -4.95
C PRO A 119 1.02 -5.99 -5.51
N GLY A 120 -0.05 -6.63 -5.01
CA GLY A 120 -0.45 -7.99 -5.37
C GLY A 120 0.12 -9.07 -4.44
N TYR A 121 0.86 -8.67 -3.41
CA TYR A 121 1.40 -9.57 -2.37
C TYR A 121 1.51 -8.85 -1.03
N LYS A 122 1.81 -9.61 0.01
CA LYS A 122 2.09 -9.12 1.36
C LYS A 122 3.46 -9.61 1.80
N ILE A 123 4.03 -8.91 2.78
CA ILE A 123 5.32 -9.24 3.38
C ILE A 123 5.16 -9.65 4.84
N GLU A 124 6.13 -10.38 5.35
CA GLU A 124 6.20 -10.81 6.74
C GLU A 124 6.36 -9.62 7.67
N ASP A 125 5.76 -9.72 8.86
CA ASP A 125 5.93 -8.73 9.91
C ASP A 125 7.31 -8.86 10.57
N GLU A 126 7.89 -7.72 10.92
CA GLU A 126 9.15 -7.63 11.64
C GLU A 126 8.95 -6.96 13.00
N PRO A 127 9.79 -7.27 14.00
CA PRO A 127 9.80 -6.51 15.25
C PRO A 127 10.06 -5.03 14.97
N VAL A 128 9.27 -4.15 15.60
CA VAL A 128 9.47 -2.71 15.43
C VAL A 128 10.72 -2.27 16.18
N VAL A 129 11.68 -1.72 15.45
CA VAL A 129 12.92 -1.12 15.99
C VAL A 129 12.84 0.40 15.79
N GLY A 130 13.29 1.17 16.78
CA GLY A 130 13.23 2.65 16.77
C GLY A 130 11.93 3.18 17.38
N ASP A 131 11.77 4.50 17.35
CA ASP A 131 10.67 5.24 17.95
C ASP A 131 9.91 6.00 16.89
N TYR A 132 8.58 6.08 17.03
CA TYR A 132 7.77 6.91 16.16
C TYR A 132 7.91 8.38 16.55
N ARG A 133 8.48 9.18 15.69
CA ARG A 133 8.64 10.63 15.86
C ARG A 133 8.35 11.34 14.54
N ARG A 134 8.19 12.65 14.59
CA ARG A 134 8.00 13.46 13.38
C ARG A 134 9.06 13.14 12.32
N GLY A 135 8.64 12.94 11.08
CA GLY A 135 9.49 12.61 9.94
C GLY A 135 9.78 11.12 9.76
N VAL A 136 9.42 10.25 10.72
CA VAL A 136 9.59 8.80 10.55
C VAL A 136 8.68 8.29 9.44
N LEU A 137 9.26 7.46 8.56
CA LEU A 137 8.58 6.68 7.53
C LEU A 137 8.34 5.26 8.05
N ALA A 138 7.11 4.77 7.98
CA ALA A 138 6.76 3.41 8.40
C ALA A 138 5.76 2.75 7.44
N MET A 139 5.75 1.41 7.42
CA MET A 139 4.78 0.64 6.63
C MET A 139 3.40 0.69 7.26
N ALA A 140 2.40 0.97 6.43
CA ALA A 140 1.00 0.80 6.82
C ALA A 140 0.58 -0.68 6.73
N ARG A 141 -0.37 -1.08 7.59
CA ARG A 141 -0.92 -2.44 7.63
C ARG A 141 -2.33 -2.47 8.18
N SER A 142 -3.03 -3.57 7.94
CA SER A 142 -4.28 -3.90 8.63
C SER A 142 -4.02 -4.55 10.01
N ALA A 143 -5.09 -4.90 10.72
CA ALA A 143 -4.98 -5.63 11.98
C ALA A 143 -4.52 -7.10 11.81
N ALA A 144 -4.62 -7.65 10.59
CA ALA A 144 -4.15 -9.01 10.32
C ALA A 144 -2.62 -9.10 10.36
N PRO A 145 -2.01 -10.18 10.84
CA PRO A 145 -0.57 -10.38 10.73
C PRO A 145 -0.14 -10.51 9.27
N ASN A 146 1.10 -10.12 8.98
CA ASN A 146 1.70 -10.18 7.65
C ASN A 146 0.81 -9.49 6.59
N SER A 147 0.33 -8.28 6.90
CA SER A 147 -0.58 -7.55 6.02
C SER A 147 0.03 -6.28 5.41
N GLN A 148 1.31 -6.03 5.63
CA GLN A 148 2.06 -4.98 4.97
C GLN A 148 2.19 -5.30 3.48
N GLY A 149 2.15 -4.29 2.61
CA GLY A 149 2.29 -4.42 1.17
C GLY A 149 3.14 -3.29 0.59
N SER A 150 2.49 -2.30 -0.02
CA SER A 150 3.16 -1.10 -0.56
C SER A 150 2.81 0.18 0.18
N GLN A 151 1.75 0.20 0.98
CA GLN A 151 1.31 1.42 1.66
C GLN A 151 2.25 1.79 2.80
N PHE A 152 2.53 3.08 2.90
CA PHE A 152 3.39 3.68 3.91
C PHE A 152 2.76 4.95 4.49
N PHE A 153 3.30 5.42 5.60
CA PHE A 153 2.95 6.74 6.12
C PHE A 153 4.19 7.47 6.64
N ILE A 154 4.09 8.79 6.67
CA ILE A 154 5.09 9.68 7.31
C ILE A 154 4.41 10.31 8.53
N VAL A 155 5.07 10.25 9.68
CA VAL A 155 4.61 10.84 10.94
C VAL A 155 4.74 12.35 10.89
N LEU A 156 3.67 13.07 11.21
CA LEU A 156 3.61 14.53 11.09
C LEU A 156 4.02 15.29 12.34
N ASP A 157 3.82 14.70 13.52
CA ASP A 157 4.05 15.36 14.80
C ASP A 157 4.47 14.34 15.87
N ASP A 158 5.31 14.74 16.80
CA ASP A 158 5.75 13.87 17.91
C ASP A 158 4.60 13.45 18.83
N GLY A 159 3.50 14.22 18.85
CA GLY A 159 2.27 13.82 19.54
C GLY A 159 1.62 12.56 18.98
N ALA A 160 1.95 12.16 17.76
CA ALA A 160 1.51 10.90 17.17
C ALA A 160 2.18 9.67 17.79
N ALA A 161 3.30 9.83 18.49
CA ALA A 161 4.06 8.71 19.08
C ALA A 161 3.21 7.87 20.03
N GLY A 162 2.46 8.47 20.93
CA GLY A 162 1.65 7.74 21.91
C GLY A 162 0.66 6.74 21.27
N PRO A 163 -0.22 7.16 20.37
CA PRO A 163 -1.11 6.25 19.65
C PRO A 163 -0.36 5.17 18.85
N LEU A 164 0.73 5.51 18.15
CA LEU A 164 1.50 4.55 17.35
C LEU A 164 2.21 3.52 18.25
N GLU A 165 2.81 3.96 19.36
CA GLU A 165 3.44 3.09 20.35
C GLU A 165 2.43 2.15 21.03
N SER A 166 1.20 2.58 21.24
CA SER A 166 0.17 1.74 21.87
C SER A 166 -0.18 0.50 21.02
N VAL A 167 -0.01 0.58 19.72
CA VAL A 167 -0.21 -0.53 18.76
C VAL A 167 1.10 -1.22 18.43
N ARG A 168 2.18 -0.47 18.22
CA ARG A 168 3.57 -0.85 17.92
C ARG A 168 3.72 -2.05 16.98
N THR A 169 3.10 -1.95 15.78
CA THR A 169 3.10 -3.00 14.75
C THR A 169 3.52 -2.50 13.38
N TYR A 170 3.82 -1.22 13.24
CA TYR A 170 4.20 -0.59 11.98
C TYR A 170 5.71 -0.60 11.83
N ALA A 171 6.23 -1.40 10.91
CA ALA A 171 7.67 -1.49 10.65
C ALA A 171 8.21 -0.12 10.24
N ILE A 172 9.19 0.39 11.00
CA ILE A 172 9.88 1.65 10.69
C ILE A 172 10.91 1.37 9.60
N LEU A 173 10.88 2.16 8.52
CA LEU A 173 11.80 2.02 7.40
C LEU A 173 12.99 2.97 7.51
N GLY A 174 12.79 4.13 8.13
CA GLY A 174 13.75 5.22 8.21
C GLY A 174 13.04 6.55 8.42
N GLU A 175 13.61 7.62 7.89
CA GLU A 175 13.11 8.98 8.14
C GLU A 175 13.31 9.93 6.96
N VAL A 176 12.61 11.05 7.00
CA VAL A 176 12.78 12.18 6.10
C VAL A 176 14.04 12.94 6.53
N THR A 177 15.03 13.02 5.64
CA THR A 177 16.27 13.78 5.85
C THR A 177 16.25 15.17 5.21
N ALA A 178 15.40 15.36 4.17
CA ALA A 178 15.13 16.67 3.58
C ALA A 178 13.71 16.75 3.06
N GLY A 179 13.12 17.97 2.96
CA GLY A 179 11.78 18.17 2.46
C GLY A 179 10.68 18.01 3.53
N LEU A 180 10.96 18.19 4.81
CA LEU A 180 9.92 18.23 5.86
C LEU A 180 8.92 19.37 5.64
N ASP A 181 9.32 20.47 5.00
CA ASP A 181 8.44 21.55 4.58
C ASP A 181 7.47 21.10 3.48
N VAL A 182 7.90 20.21 2.58
CA VAL A 182 7.03 19.58 1.58
C VAL A 182 6.04 18.61 2.26
N VAL A 183 6.49 17.84 3.25
CA VAL A 183 5.62 16.98 4.08
C VAL A 183 4.53 17.83 4.76
N ASP A 184 4.90 18.99 5.33
CA ASP A 184 3.95 19.93 5.93
C ASP A 184 2.99 20.53 4.89
N ALA A 185 3.48 20.86 3.69
CA ALA A 185 2.64 21.37 2.61
C ALA A 185 1.61 20.31 2.17
N ILE A 186 2.00 19.03 2.11
CA ILE A 186 1.08 17.91 1.84
C ILE A 186 0.05 17.79 2.96
N ALA A 187 0.48 17.87 4.22
CA ALA A 187 -0.42 17.80 5.37
C ALA A 187 -1.44 18.95 5.42
N ALA A 188 -1.10 20.12 4.85
CA ALA A 188 -1.91 21.32 4.87
C ALA A 188 -2.94 21.43 3.73
N VAL A 189 -2.96 20.53 2.75
CA VAL A 189 -3.95 20.60 1.67
C VAL A 189 -5.36 20.37 2.19
N GLU A 190 -6.34 20.92 1.49
CA GLU A 190 -7.76 20.69 1.80
C GLU A 190 -8.10 19.21 1.68
N ARG A 191 -8.83 18.67 2.65
CA ARG A 191 -9.28 17.28 2.71
C ARG A 191 -10.77 17.18 2.96
N ASP A 192 -11.36 16.08 2.53
CA ASP A 192 -12.75 15.75 2.79
C ASP A 192 -12.96 15.15 4.20
N GLN A 193 -14.19 14.70 4.47
CA GLN A 193 -14.57 14.13 5.76
C GLN A 193 -13.96 12.73 6.00
N GLU A 194 -13.47 12.10 4.95
CA GLU A 194 -12.79 10.80 4.94
C GLU A 194 -11.26 10.93 4.99
N ASP A 195 -10.73 12.13 5.35
CA ASP A 195 -9.31 12.46 5.41
C ASP A 195 -8.59 12.42 4.04
N ARG A 196 -9.31 12.48 2.91
CA ARG A 196 -8.72 12.43 1.57
C ARG A 196 -8.44 13.83 1.06
N PRO A 197 -7.28 14.09 0.43
CA PRO A 197 -7.04 15.34 -0.28
C PRO A 197 -8.12 15.61 -1.34
N VAL A 198 -8.73 16.80 -1.30
CA VAL A 198 -9.71 17.24 -2.31
C VAL A 198 -9.04 17.36 -3.68
N VAL A 199 -7.81 17.87 -3.71
CA VAL A 199 -6.94 17.85 -4.88
C VAL A 199 -5.84 16.82 -4.62
N PRO A 200 -5.74 15.75 -5.42
CA PRO A 200 -4.74 14.72 -5.20
C PRO A 200 -3.31 15.26 -5.18
N VAL A 201 -2.53 14.86 -4.20
CA VAL A 201 -1.08 15.06 -4.19
C VAL A 201 -0.43 13.78 -4.69
N THR A 202 0.28 13.88 -5.80
CA THR A 202 0.81 12.73 -6.55
C THR A 202 2.32 12.59 -6.35
N ILE A 203 2.79 11.37 -6.18
CA ILE A 203 4.19 10.99 -6.28
C ILE A 203 4.48 10.86 -7.78
N LEU A 204 5.29 11.78 -8.32
CA LEU A 204 5.61 11.82 -9.74
C LEU A 204 6.68 10.80 -10.11
N SER A 205 7.65 10.61 -9.23
CA SER A 205 8.73 9.63 -9.41
C SER A 205 9.44 9.34 -8.10
N THR A 206 10.13 8.19 -8.05
CA THR A 206 11.09 7.84 -7.01
C THR A 206 12.44 7.51 -7.65
N THR A 207 13.52 7.99 -7.05
CA THR A 207 14.90 7.65 -7.42
C THR A 207 15.62 7.07 -6.22
N VAL A 208 16.22 5.90 -6.40
CA VAL A 208 16.95 5.19 -5.34
C VAL A 208 18.45 5.33 -5.55
N SER A 209 19.17 5.62 -4.51
CA SER A 209 20.64 5.69 -4.47
C SER A 209 21.19 5.15 -3.16
N SER A 210 22.51 4.91 -3.11
CA SER A 210 23.18 4.76 -1.84
C SER A 210 23.40 6.15 -1.22
N PRO A 211 23.32 6.30 0.11
CA PRO A 211 23.61 7.58 0.76
C PRO A 211 25.01 8.07 0.37
N ALA A 212 25.16 9.38 0.27
CA ALA A 212 26.49 9.98 0.12
C ALA A 212 27.35 9.65 1.35
N PRO A 213 28.65 9.37 1.17
CA PRO A 213 29.57 9.07 2.24
C PRO A 213 29.81 10.25 3.21
#